data_f14b3161c3677b5e05b300b049ecdb56
#
_entry.id   f14b3161c3677b5e05b300b049ecdb56
#
_cell.length_a   1.000
_cell.length_b   1.000
_cell.length_c   1.000
_cell.angle_alpha   90.00
_cell.angle_beta   90.00
_cell.angle_gamma   90.00
#
_symmetry.space_group_name_H-M   'P 1'
#
loop_
_entity.id
_entity.type
_entity.pdbx_description
1 polymer ?
#
loop_
_entity_poly.entity_id
_entity_poly.type
_entity_poly.pdbx_seq_one_letter_code
_entity_poly.pdbx_strand_id
1 'polypeptide(L)'
;MRMVIVAGTPGSGKTAVLMHTLKSLKARGFNSSVVKIDCLYTDDDKKFEKIGAPTLVGLSMDMCPDHYAIYNIDDMIKWAEKNESDFLIIETAGLCHRCAPYTRNCLGVCVIDATSGPNTPLKVGPFLSTADIAVVTKGDMISQAEREIFRERILEVNPSAKIIEANGLSGQGCMELAEEMIESREVSLENEELRHSAPLAVCTLCVGETRVNKKHHRGILRRIDGFQTYEGE
;
A
#
# COMPACT_ATOMS: atom_id res chain seq x y z
N MET A 1 -12.59 5.55 10.43
CA MET A 1 -11.97 4.57 9.50
C MET A 1 -10.46 4.80 9.44
N ARG A 2 -9.66 3.74 9.33
CA ARG A 2 -8.19 3.81 9.18
C ARG A 2 -7.80 3.49 7.75
N MET A 3 -6.79 4.16 7.23
CA MET A 3 -6.27 3.90 5.88
C MET A 3 -4.87 3.29 5.94
N VAL A 4 -4.70 2.18 5.26
CA VAL A 4 -3.42 1.46 5.15
C VAL A 4 -3.04 1.38 3.67
N ILE A 5 -1.88 1.87 3.33
CA ILE A 5 -1.37 1.78 1.96
C ILE A 5 -0.19 0.81 1.95
N VAL A 6 -0.34 -0.24 1.14
CA VAL A 6 0.63 -1.32 1.03
C VAL A 6 1.33 -1.24 -0.32
N ALA A 7 2.60 -0.93 -0.28
CA ALA A 7 3.48 -0.87 -1.45
C ALA A 7 4.65 -1.85 -1.30
N GLY A 8 5.48 -1.94 -2.31
CA GLY A 8 6.64 -2.84 -2.32
C GLY A 8 6.81 -3.49 -3.67
N THR A 9 7.96 -4.12 -3.90
CA THR A 9 8.32 -4.68 -5.19
C THR A 9 7.33 -5.75 -5.68
N PRO A 10 7.17 -5.92 -6.99
CA PRO A 10 6.38 -7.02 -7.55
C PRO A 10 6.89 -8.37 -7.02
N GLY A 11 5.97 -9.28 -6.71
CA GLY A 11 6.33 -10.61 -6.20
C GLY A 11 6.82 -10.64 -4.74
N SER A 12 6.81 -9.51 -4.03
CA SER A 12 7.24 -9.46 -2.63
C SER A 12 6.26 -10.12 -1.64
N GLY A 13 5.11 -10.60 -2.10
CA GLY A 13 4.15 -11.29 -1.24
C GLY A 13 3.11 -10.39 -0.56
N LYS A 14 2.92 -9.15 -1.02
CA LYS A 14 1.93 -8.20 -0.50
C LYS A 14 0.56 -8.84 -0.27
N THR A 15 -0.03 -9.36 -1.33
CA THR A 15 -1.36 -9.97 -1.30
C THR A 15 -1.43 -11.15 -0.32
N ALA A 16 -0.39 -12.01 -0.28
CA ALA A 16 -0.37 -13.16 0.62
C ALA A 16 -0.33 -12.73 2.10
N VAL A 17 0.50 -11.76 2.44
CA VAL A 17 0.55 -11.16 3.79
C VAL A 17 -0.80 -10.53 4.14
N LEU A 18 -1.37 -9.72 3.25
CA LEU A 18 -2.66 -9.08 3.48
C LEU A 18 -3.79 -10.09 3.69
N MET A 19 -3.81 -11.21 2.98
CA MET A 19 -4.81 -12.26 3.18
C MET A 19 -4.85 -12.78 4.62
N HIS A 20 -3.70 -13.00 5.24
CA HIS A 20 -3.60 -13.43 6.64
C HIS A 20 -3.92 -12.30 7.61
N THR A 21 -3.43 -11.10 7.34
CA THR A 21 -3.69 -9.91 8.15
C THR A 21 -5.18 -9.58 8.20
N LEU A 22 -5.88 -9.62 7.05
CA LEU A 22 -7.32 -9.40 6.97
C LEU A 22 -8.13 -10.45 7.73
N LYS A 23 -7.72 -11.72 7.69
CA LYS A 23 -8.33 -12.77 8.51
C LYS A 23 -8.18 -12.47 10.00
N SER A 24 -7.02 -11.96 10.43
CA SER A 24 -6.78 -11.56 11.81
C SER A 24 -7.64 -10.38 12.24
N LEU A 25 -7.77 -9.34 11.39
CA LEU A 25 -8.67 -8.20 11.63
C LEU A 25 -10.13 -8.65 11.75
N LYS A 26 -10.58 -9.48 10.82
CA LYS A 26 -11.96 -10.02 10.82
C LYS A 26 -12.25 -10.85 12.06
N ALA A 27 -11.31 -11.69 12.51
CA ALA A 27 -11.45 -12.48 13.74
C ALA A 27 -11.57 -11.61 15.00
N ARG A 28 -11.10 -10.37 14.94
CA ARG A 28 -11.21 -9.35 15.99
C ARG A 28 -12.44 -8.44 15.83
N GLY A 29 -13.31 -8.70 14.86
CA GLY A 29 -14.55 -7.98 14.62
C GLY A 29 -14.43 -6.72 13.76
N PHE A 30 -13.29 -6.50 13.10
CA PHE A 30 -13.10 -5.36 12.21
C PHE A 30 -13.49 -5.68 10.76
N ASN A 31 -14.18 -4.75 10.12
CA ASN A 31 -14.53 -4.79 8.71
C ASN A 31 -13.45 -4.07 7.89
N SER A 32 -13.06 -4.68 6.78
CA SER A 32 -12.02 -4.10 5.90
C SER A 32 -12.49 -4.11 4.46
N SER A 33 -12.30 -3.00 3.76
CA SER A 33 -12.41 -2.89 2.30
C SER A 33 -11.03 -2.84 1.67
N VAL A 34 -10.87 -3.51 0.54
CA VAL A 34 -9.58 -3.56 -0.19
C VAL A 34 -9.72 -2.92 -1.55
N VAL A 35 -8.79 -2.05 -1.88
CA VAL A 35 -8.60 -1.56 -3.26
C VAL A 35 -7.28 -2.12 -3.78
N LYS A 36 -7.38 -2.99 -4.77
CA LYS A 36 -6.22 -3.54 -5.48
C LYS A 36 -5.93 -2.70 -6.71
N ILE A 37 -4.74 -2.10 -6.77
CA ILE A 37 -4.30 -1.34 -7.94
C ILE A 37 -3.21 -2.11 -8.66
N ASP A 38 -3.45 -2.36 -9.93
CA ASP A 38 -2.50 -3.02 -10.83
C ASP A 38 -2.43 -2.28 -12.17
N CYS A 39 -1.54 -2.69 -13.07
CA CYS A 39 -1.40 -2.02 -14.37
C CYS A 39 -2.40 -2.51 -15.39
N LEU A 40 -2.39 -3.79 -15.72
CA LEU A 40 -3.17 -4.36 -16.83
C LEU A 40 -4.18 -5.40 -16.40
N TYR A 41 -3.88 -6.16 -15.38
CA TYR A 41 -4.67 -7.31 -14.94
C TYR A 41 -4.32 -7.74 -13.52
N THR A 42 -5.31 -8.24 -12.80
CA THR A 42 -5.13 -8.92 -11.51
C THR A 42 -6.23 -9.94 -11.26
N ASP A 43 -5.93 -10.98 -10.49
CA ASP A 43 -6.87 -11.98 -9.97
C ASP A 43 -6.97 -11.92 -8.43
N ASP A 44 -6.32 -10.96 -7.82
CA ASP A 44 -6.21 -10.88 -6.36
C ASP A 44 -7.53 -10.48 -5.69
N ASP A 45 -8.42 -9.80 -6.42
CA ASP A 45 -9.79 -9.48 -6.01
C ASP A 45 -10.55 -10.72 -5.51
N LYS A 46 -10.52 -11.79 -6.30
CA LYS A 46 -11.16 -13.08 -5.96
C LYS A 46 -10.63 -13.69 -4.67
N LYS A 47 -9.37 -13.40 -4.32
CA LYS A 47 -8.76 -13.88 -3.07
C LYS A 47 -9.33 -13.13 -1.88
N PHE A 48 -9.43 -11.80 -1.96
CA PHE A 48 -9.97 -10.96 -0.90
C PHE A 48 -11.47 -11.17 -0.70
N GLU A 49 -12.23 -11.31 -1.78
CA GLU A 49 -13.66 -11.61 -1.71
C GLU A 49 -13.96 -12.95 -1.00
N LYS A 50 -13.13 -13.99 -1.18
CA LYS A 50 -13.25 -15.26 -0.49
C LYS A 50 -13.16 -15.18 1.02
N ILE A 51 -12.49 -14.16 1.56
CA ILE A 51 -12.44 -13.91 3.00
C ILE A 51 -13.50 -12.91 3.46
N GLY A 52 -14.35 -12.45 2.53
CA GLY A 52 -15.47 -11.55 2.80
C GLY A 52 -15.08 -10.09 2.95
N ALA A 53 -13.95 -9.68 2.36
CA ALA A 53 -13.57 -8.28 2.27
C ALA A 53 -14.11 -7.70 0.95
N PRO A 54 -14.99 -6.68 0.97
CA PRO A 54 -15.36 -5.94 -0.22
C PRO A 54 -14.10 -5.49 -0.97
N THR A 55 -14.03 -5.78 -2.26
CA THR A 55 -12.82 -5.52 -3.04
C THR A 55 -13.13 -4.73 -4.30
N LEU A 56 -12.31 -3.75 -4.60
CA LEU A 56 -12.36 -2.96 -5.81
C LEU A 56 -11.02 -3.07 -6.54
N VAL A 57 -11.07 -3.26 -7.87
CA VAL A 57 -9.88 -3.31 -8.71
C VAL A 57 -9.75 -2.01 -9.49
N GLY A 58 -8.56 -1.41 -9.41
CA GLY A 58 -8.15 -0.29 -10.25
C GLY A 58 -7.05 -0.69 -11.21
N LEU A 59 -7.27 -0.52 -12.51
CA LEU A 59 -6.28 -0.78 -13.54
C LEU A 59 -5.74 0.53 -14.11
N SER A 60 -4.49 0.82 -13.80
CA SER A 60 -3.85 2.09 -14.16
C SER A 60 -3.47 2.20 -15.63
N MET A 61 -3.37 1.09 -16.33
CA MET A 61 -2.95 0.99 -17.73
C MET A 61 -1.58 1.65 -17.95
N ASP A 62 -1.54 2.72 -18.71
CA ASP A 62 -0.37 3.53 -19.06
C ASP A 62 -0.04 4.59 -18.00
N MET A 63 -0.89 4.78 -17.00
CA MET A 63 -0.65 5.70 -15.88
C MET A 63 0.20 5.02 -14.80
N CYS A 64 1.04 5.80 -14.12
CA CYS A 64 1.76 5.31 -12.94
C CYS A 64 0.76 4.81 -11.88
N PRO A 65 0.88 3.56 -11.38
CA PRO A 65 -0.08 3.01 -10.41
C PRO A 65 -0.18 3.81 -9.12
N ASP A 66 0.94 4.35 -8.63
CA ASP A 66 0.95 5.14 -7.41
C ASP A 66 0.24 6.48 -7.61
N HIS A 67 0.44 7.11 -8.78
CA HIS A 67 -0.30 8.32 -9.14
C HIS A 67 -1.81 8.03 -9.32
N TYR A 68 -2.14 6.90 -9.93
CA TYR A 68 -3.51 6.44 -10.08
C TYR A 68 -4.20 6.25 -8.72
N ALA A 69 -3.48 5.67 -7.74
CA ALA A 69 -3.97 5.54 -6.37
C ALA A 69 -4.26 6.92 -5.75
N ILE A 70 -3.32 7.83 -5.83
CA ILE A 70 -3.43 9.17 -5.24
C ILE A 70 -4.56 9.98 -5.87
N TYR A 71 -4.73 9.87 -7.19
CA TYR A 71 -5.81 10.54 -7.91
C TYR A 71 -7.20 10.06 -7.47
N ASN A 72 -7.35 8.76 -7.19
CA ASN A 72 -8.63 8.14 -6.85
C ASN A 72 -8.88 8.04 -5.33
N ILE A 73 -8.01 8.58 -4.50
CA ILE A 73 -8.03 8.33 -3.04
C ILE A 73 -9.35 8.77 -2.37
N ASP A 74 -9.90 9.92 -2.77
CA ASP A 74 -11.16 10.44 -2.23
C ASP A 74 -12.34 9.51 -2.55
N ASP A 75 -12.36 8.96 -3.78
CA ASP A 75 -13.40 8.03 -4.20
C ASP A 75 -13.28 6.69 -3.47
N MET A 76 -12.05 6.20 -3.25
CA MET A 76 -11.78 4.98 -2.49
C MET A 76 -12.23 5.12 -1.03
N ILE A 77 -11.97 6.25 -0.40
CA ILE A 77 -12.39 6.53 0.97
C ILE A 77 -13.92 6.51 1.06
N LYS A 78 -14.61 7.27 0.20
CA LYS A 78 -16.08 7.30 0.16
C LYS A 78 -16.71 5.93 -0.10
N TRP A 79 -16.05 5.13 -0.94
CA TRP A 79 -16.50 3.76 -1.21
C TRP A 79 -16.34 2.87 0.01
N ALA A 80 -15.23 2.96 0.73
CA ALA A 80 -15.01 2.18 1.96
C ALA A 80 -15.97 2.62 3.08
N GLU A 81 -16.28 3.91 3.20
CA GLU A 81 -17.30 4.42 4.13
C GLU A 81 -18.70 3.85 3.84
N LYS A 82 -19.08 3.78 2.56
CA LYS A 82 -20.36 3.16 2.15
C LYS A 82 -20.43 1.66 2.50
N ASN A 83 -19.29 0.99 2.60
CA ASN A 83 -19.19 -0.40 3.04
C ASN A 83 -19.07 -0.54 4.56
N GLU A 84 -19.22 0.55 5.31
CA GLU A 84 -19.09 0.58 6.77
C GLU A 84 -17.77 -0.06 7.25
N SER A 85 -16.68 0.23 6.55
CA SER A 85 -15.38 -0.37 6.82
C SER A 85 -14.63 0.37 7.91
N ASP A 86 -14.03 -0.38 8.82
CA ASP A 86 -13.09 0.15 9.82
C ASP A 86 -11.74 0.46 9.18
N PHE A 87 -11.39 -0.31 8.14
CA PHE A 87 -10.14 -0.17 7.39
C PHE A 87 -10.39 -0.04 5.89
N LEU A 88 -9.72 0.94 5.27
CA LEU A 88 -9.46 0.98 3.84
C LEU A 88 -8.02 0.54 3.59
N ILE A 89 -7.84 -0.56 2.87
CA ILE A 89 -6.53 -1.08 2.50
C ILE A 89 -6.32 -0.87 1.01
N ILE A 90 -5.26 -0.15 0.64
CA ILE A 90 -4.90 0.11 -0.76
C ILE A 90 -3.61 -0.65 -1.05
N GLU A 91 -3.69 -1.69 -1.86
CA GLU A 91 -2.52 -2.44 -2.32
C GLU A 91 -2.12 -1.97 -3.72
N THR A 92 -0.89 -1.44 -3.88
CA THR A 92 -0.40 -0.95 -5.17
C THR A 92 0.48 -1.98 -5.88
N ALA A 93 0.62 -1.84 -7.20
CA ALA A 93 1.44 -2.71 -8.04
C ALA A 93 2.94 -2.70 -7.66
N GLY A 94 3.43 -1.57 -7.14
CA GLY A 94 4.81 -1.44 -6.67
C GLY A 94 5.87 -1.38 -7.78
N LEU A 95 5.53 -0.81 -8.91
CA LEU A 95 6.43 -0.75 -10.08
C LEU A 95 7.33 0.47 -10.11
N CYS A 96 6.94 1.57 -9.46
CA CYS A 96 7.68 2.82 -9.48
C CYS A 96 8.50 2.99 -8.20
N HIS A 97 9.82 2.81 -8.28
CA HIS A 97 10.72 3.01 -7.13
C HIS A 97 11.07 4.49 -6.87
N ARG A 98 10.40 5.43 -7.50
CA ARG A 98 10.69 6.86 -7.42
C ARG A 98 9.69 7.66 -6.61
N CYS A 99 8.55 7.09 -6.31
CA CYS A 99 7.52 7.65 -5.44
C CYS A 99 6.86 6.54 -4.63
N ALA A 100 6.11 6.94 -3.62
CA ALA A 100 5.26 6.04 -2.85
C ALA A 100 3.92 6.75 -2.61
N PRO A 101 2.79 6.05 -2.67
CA PRO A 101 1.48 6.66 -2.51
C PRO A 101 1.09 6.91 -1.05
N TYR A 102 2.07 6.92 -0.13
CA TYR A 102 1.79 7.14 1.28
C TYR A 102 1.41 8.58 1.56
N THR A 103 0.26 8.75 2.20
CA THR A 103 -0.17 10.04 2.73
C THR A 103 0.27 10.22 4.18
N ARG A 104 0.16 11.44 4.69
CA ARG A 104 0.62 11.77 6.06
C ARG A 104 -0.17 11.04 7.15
N ASN A 105 -1.44 10.78 6.92
CA ASN A 105 -2.33 10.16 7.91
C ASN A 105 -2.56 8.67 7.69
N CYS A 106 -2.12 8.07 6.57
CA CYS A 106 -2.20 6.63 6.38
C CYS A 106 -1.11 5.89 7.18
N LEU A 107 -1.34 4.60 7.43
CA LEU A 107 -0.27 3.67 7.77
C LEU A 107 0.41 3.21 6.47
N GLY A 108 1.66 3.60 6.27
CA GLY A 108 2.46 3.20 5.12
C GLY A 108 3.20 1.88 5.38
N VAL A 109 2.91 0.85 4.60
CA VAL A 109 3.51 -0.48 4.73
C VAL A 109 4.31 -0.82 3.48
N CYS A 110 5.62 -1.01 3.64
CA CYS A 110 6.49 -1.50 2.59
C CYS A 110 6.71 -3.01 2.74
N VAL A 111 6.27 -3.81 1.77
CA VAL A 111 6.53 -5.25 1.75
C VAL A 111 7.73 -5.54 0.85
N ILE A 112 8.75 -6.18 1.42
CA ILE A 112 10.02 -6.42 0.76
C ILE A 112 10.44 -7.89 0.88
N ASP A 113 10.90 -8.46 -0.22
CA ASP A 113 11.30 -9.86 -0.33
C ASP A 113 12.77 -10.04 0.05
N ALA A 114 13.04 -10.81 1.09
CA ALA A 114 14.39 -11.07 1.57
C ALA A 114 15.25 -11.86 0.55
N THR A 115 14.62 -12.66 -0.31
CA THR A 115 15.33 -13.43 -1.35
C THR A 115 15.79 -12.58 -2.54
N SER A 116 15.35 -11.33 -2.61
CA SER A 116 15.72 -10.41 -3.70
C SER A 116 17.16 -9.86 -3.59
N GLY A 117 17.88 -10.27 -2.55
CA GLY A 117 19.29 -9.96 -2.29
C GLY A 117 19.50 -8.87 -1.24
N PRO A 118 20.64 -8.92 -0.53
CA PRO A 118 20.89 -8.11 0.69
C PRO A 118 20.91 -6.60 0.44
N ASN A 119 21.13 -6.15 -0.78
CA ASN A 119 21.15 -4.73 -1.15
C ASN A 119 19.81 -4.22 -1.70
N THR A 120 18.77 -5.03 -1.70
CA THR A 120 17.44 -4.60 -2.19
C THR A 120 16.86 -3.44 -1.38
N PRO A 121 16.98 -3.37 -0.04
CA PRO A 121 16.48 -2.22 0.71
C PRO A 121 17.05 -0.87 0.22
N LEU A 122 18.30 -0.84 -0.20
CA LEU A 122 18.95 0.38 -0.72
C LEU A 122 18.39 0.85 -2.09
N LYS A 123 17.61 0.01 -2.77
CA LYS A 123 17.14 0.26 -4.14
C LYS A 123 15.64 0.54 -4.25
N VAL A 124 14.86 0.24 -3.21
CA VAL A 124 13.38 0.39 -3.24
C VAL A 124 12.89 1.83 -3.11
N GLY A 125 13.78 2.77 -2.78
CA GLY A 125 13.48 4.19 -2.75
C GLY A 125 12.38 4.58 -1.76
N PRO A 126 11.47 5.50 -2.16
CA PRO A 126 10.44 6.03 -1.27
C PRO A 126 9.49 5.00 -0.66
N PHE A 127 9.28 3.86 -1.29
CA PHE A 127 8.49 2.78 -0.68
C PHE A 127 9.00 2.38 0.69
N LEU A 128 10.32 2.34 0.89
CA LEU A 128 10.92 2.01 2.16
C LEU A 128 11.23 3.26 2.99
N SER A 129 11.84 4.28 2.38
CA SER A 129 12.32 5.45 3.14
C SER A 129 11.20 6.29 3.77
N THR A 130 9.95 6.13 3.32
CA THR A 130 8.79 6.86 3.85
C THR A 130 7.72 5.95 4.48
N ALA A 131 7.99 4.64 4.61
CA ALA A 131 7.10 3.71 5.26
C ALA A 131 7.14 3.83 6.80
N ASP A 132 6.04 3.50 7.46
CA ASP A 132 6.01 3.30 8.92
C ASP A 132 6.47 1.89 9.28
N ILE A 133 6.12 0.91 8.43
CA ILE A 133 6.41 -0.50 8.64
C ILE A 133 7.10 -1.08 7.41
N ALA A 134 8.18 -1.80 7.64
CA ALA A 134 8.83 -2.66 6.67
C ALA A 134 8.48 -4.13 6.97
N VAL A 135 7.66 -4.74 6.12
CA VAL A 135 7.33 -6.16 6.23
C VAL A 135 8.30 -6.97 5.38
N VAL A 136 9.15 -7.74 6.03
CA VAL A 136 10.13 -8.61 5.37
C VAL A 136 9.52 -9.99 5.17
N THR A 137 9.41 -10.40 3.92
CA THR A 137 8.86 -11.71 3.54
C THR A 137 9.95 -12.68 3.12
N LYS A 138 9.61 -13.98 3.10
CA LYS A 138 10.50 -15.08 2.65
C LYS A 138 11.85 -15.15 3.40
N GLY A 139 11.90 -14.61 4.61
CA GLY A 139 13.09 -14.71 5.45
C GLY A 139 13.47 -16.16 5.83
N ASP A 140 12.51 -17.09 5.76
CA ASP A 140 12.72 -18.52 5.93
C ASP A 140 13.53 -19.18 4.80
N MET A 141 13.68 -18.51 3.66
CA MET A 141 14.41 -18.98 2.48
C MET A 141 15.87 -18.52 2.43
N ILE A 142 16.32 -17.72 3.38
CA ILE A 142 17.69 -17.19 3.47
C ILE A 142 18.32 -17.52 4.83
N SER A 143 19.65 -17.43 4.91
CA SER A 143 20.37 -17.68 6.15
C SER A 143 20.12 -16.59 7.20
N GLN A 144 20.39 -16.91 8.48
CA GLN A 144 20.31 -15.95 9.58
C GLN A 144 21.20 -14.73 9.33
N ALA A 145 22.42 -14.95 8.82
CA ALA A 145 23.36 -13.85 8.55
C ALA A 145 22.82 -12.91 7.47
N GLU A 146 22.20 -13.45 6.41
CA GLU A 146 21.59 -12.63 5.35
C GLU A 146 20.39 -11.85 5.89
N ARG A 147 19.59 -12.43 6.80
CA ARG A 147 18.46 -11.72 7.44
C ARG A 147 18.95 -10.53 8.27
N GLU A 148 20.01 -10.71 9.06
CA GLU A 148 20.59 -9.63 9.86
C GLU A 148 21.13 -8.50 8.97
N ILE A 149 21.87 -8.83 7.89
CA ILE A 149 22.34 -7.84 6.92
C ILE A 149 21.16 -7.13 6.27
N PHE A 150 20.12 -7.86 5.88
CA PHE A 150 18.94 -7.27 5.25
C PHE A 150 18.22 -6.29 6.20
N ARG A 151 18.08 -6.67 7.46
CA ARG A 151 17.52 -5.84 8.52
C ARG A 151 18.32 -4.55 8.72
N GLU A 152 19.64 -4.64 8.82
CA GLU A 152 20.52 -3.48 8.95
C GLU A 152 20.40 -2.54 7.73
N ARG A 153 20.29 -3.09 6.52
CA ARG A 153 20.06 -2.30 5.30
C ARG A 153 18.70 -1.59 5.28
N ILE A 154 17.68 -2.18 5.87
CA ILE A 154 16.38 -1.49 6.06
C ILE A 154 16.56 -0.30 7.00
N LEU A 155 17.21 -0.49 8.14
CA LEU A 155 17.46 0.57 9.14
C LEU A 155 18.39 1.68 8.61
N GLU A 156 19.34 1.34 7.74
CA GLU A 156 20.17 2.33 7.06
C GLU A 156 19.33 3.29 6.17
N VAL A 157 18.28 2.76 5.51
CA VAL A 157 17.39 3.54 4.63
C VAL A 157 16.30 4.26 5.42
N ASN A 158 15.73 3.60 6.41
CA ASN A 158 14.67 4.13 7.25
C ASN A 158 14.85 3.69 8.72
N PRO A 159 15.59 4.48 9.50
CA PRO A 159 15.87 4.15 10.91
C PRO A 159 14.62 4.11 11.80
N SER A 160 13.52 4.71 11.36
CA SER A 160 12.26 4.79 12.10
C SER A 160 11.27 3.69 11.74
N ALA A 161 11.52 2.91 10.69
CA ALA A 161 10.60 1.86 10.28
C ALA A 161 10.53 0.73 11.31
N LYS A 162 9.32 0.35 11.70
CA LYS A 162 9.11 -0.90 12.41
C LYS A 162 9.30 -2.06 11.45
N ILE A 163 10.16 -3.03 11.79
CA ILE A 163 10.42 -4.20 10.95
C ILE A 163 9.60 -5.37 11.49
N ILE A 164 8.76 -5.95 10.63
CA ILE A 164 7.98 -7.15 10.90
C ILE A 164 8.40 -8.23 9.92
N GLU A 165 8.84 -9.38 10.43
CA GLU A 165 9.09 -10.55 9.60
C GLU A 165 7.78 -11.32 9.40
N ALA A 166 7.36 -11.51 8.15
CA ALA A 166 6.12 -12.19 7.83
C ALA A 166 6.30 -13.31 6.80
N ASN A 167 5.57 -14.39 7.01
CA ASN A 167 5.50 -15.48 6.05
C ASN A 167 4.10 -15.53 5.44
N GLY A 168 3.98 -15.18 4.16
CA GLY A 168 2.70 -15.14 3.45
C GLY A 168 2.07 -16.52 3.18
N LEU A 169 2.79 -17.62 3.42
CA LEU A 169 2.25 -18.98 3.31
C LEU A 169 1.66 -19.45 4.64
N SER A 170 2.39 -19.27 5.74
CA SER A 170 1.97 -19.73 7.07
C SER A 170 1.14 -18.70 7.84
N GLY A 171 1.25 -17.41 7.49
CA GLY A 171 0.64 -16.32 8.24
C GLY A 171 1.44 -15.85 9.46
N GLN A 172 2.62 -16.41 9.70
CA GLN A 172 3.49 -15.93 10.78
C GLN A 172 3.80 -14.43 10.59
N GLY A 173 3.77 -13.66 11.68
CA GLY A 173 4.00 -12.21 11.66
C GLY A 173 2.81 -11.36 11.18
N CYS A 174 1.82 -11.96 10.48
CA CYS A 174 0.68 -11.19 9.96
C CYS A 174 -0.28 -10.71 11.06
N MET A 175 -0.29 -11.37 12.22
CA MET A 175 -1.06 -10.92 13.37
C MET A 175 -0.45 -9.66 13.99
N GLU A 176 0.88 -9.58 14.05
CA GLU A 176 1.58 -8.37 14.49
C GLU A 176 1.28 -7.18 13.56
N LEU A 177 1.28 -7.40 12.24
CA LEU A 177 0.86 -6.36 11.28
C LEU A 177 -0.60 -5.92 11.52
N ALA A 178 -1.50 -6.85 11.83
CA ALA A 178 -2.89 -6.50 12.16
C ALA A 178 -2.99 -5.64 13.43
N GLU A 179 -2.15 -5.88 14.44
CA GLU A 179 -2.08 -5.07 15.65
C GLU A 179 -1.63 -3.64 15.34
N GLU A 180 -0.58 -3.47 14.56
CA GLU A 180 -0.13 -2.14 14.11
C GLU A 180 -1.20 -1.40 13.32
N MET A 181 -1.95 -2.11 12.49
CA MET A 181 -3.06 -1.51 11.75
C MET A 181 -4.16 -1.03 12.70
N ILE A 182 -4.49 -1.78 13.75
CA ILE A 182 -5.50 -1.40 14.76
C ILE A 182 -5.05 -0.16 15.55
N GLU A 183 -3.77 -0.03 15.83
CA GLU A 183 -3.19 1.12 16.54
C GLU A 183 -2.97 2.34 15.66
N SER A 184 -3.12 2.20 14.34
CA SER A 184 -2.89 3.29 13.39
C SER A 184 -3.94 4.41 13.52
N ARG A 185 -3.60 5.58 13.00
CA ARG A 185 -4.46 6.77 13.07
C ARG A 185 -5.69 6.63 12.18
N GLU A 186 -6.78 7.25 12.61
CA GLU A 186 -7.93 7.43 11.75
C GLU A 186 -7.68 8.51 10.69
N VAL A 187 -8.20 8.26 9.49
CA VAL A 187 -8.08 9.18 8.37
C VAL A 187 -9.07 10.31 8.51
N SER A 188 -8.59 11.55 8.40
CA SER A 188 -9.41 12.70 8.09
C SER A 188 -9.46 12.88 6.58
N LEU A 189 -10.65 13.04 6.00
CA LEU A 189 -10.84 13.29 4.57
C LEU A 189 -10.36 14.67 4.11
N GLU A 190 -10.06 15.55 5.06
CA GLU A 190 -9.68 16.92 4.77
C GLU A 190 -8.16 17.05 4.67
N ASN A 191 -7.69 17.54 3.53
CA ASN A 191 -6.29 17.96 3.31
C ASN A 191 -5.24 16.85 3.42
N GLU A 192 -5.53 15.66 2.90
CA GLU A 192 -4.51 14.61 2.77
C GLU A 192 -3.37 15.08 1.86
N GLU A 193 -2.14 14.87 2.32
CA GLU A 193 -0.92 15.18 1.58
C GLU A 193 0.01 13.97 1.53
N LEU A 194 0.75 13.86 0.44
CA LEU A 194 1.83 12.87 0.33
C LEU A 194 2.96 13.17 1.32
N ARG A 195 3.63 12.13 1.78
CA ARG A 195 4.81 12.23 2.66
C ARG A 195 6.03 12.81 1.96
N HIS A 196 6.10 12.72 0.65
CA HIS A 196 7.17 13.28 -0.17
C HIS A 196 6.62 13.86 -1.47
N SER A 197 7.33 14.84 -2.02
CA SER A 197 7.02 15.33 -3.37
C SER A 197 7.49 14.34 -4.42
N ALA A 198 6.71 14.17 -5.49
CA ALA A 198 7.13 13.37 -6.62
C ALA A 198 8.37 13.99 -7.32
N PRO A 199 9.29 13.17 -7.83
CA PRO A 199 10.52 13.66 -8.48
C PRO A 199 10.22 14.47 -9.75
N LEU A 200 10.79 15.66 -9.83
CA LEU A 200 10.59 16.62 -10.92
C LEU A 200 10.89 16.09 -12.33
N ALA A 201 11.83 15.16 -12.45
CA ALA A 201 12.36 14.75 -13.77
C ALA A 201 11.61 13.59 -14.43
N VAL A 202 10.55 13.03 -13.81
CA VAL A 202 10.06 11.71 -14.19
C VAL A 202 8.58 11.66 -14.53
N CYS A 203 7.80 12.53 -13.95
CA CYS A 203 6.38 12.59 -14.19
C CYS A 203 5.93 14.04 -14.23
N THR A 204 5.60 14.53 -15.40
CA THR A 204 5.08 15.90 -15.59
C THR A 204 3.74 16.11 -14.90
N LEU A 205 3.08 15.02 -14.49
CA LEU A 205 1.79 15.06 -13.78
C LEU A 205 1.95 15.29 -12.29
N CYS A 206 3.08 14.82 -11.71
CA CYS A 206 3.32 14.81 -10.27
C CYS A 206 4.36 15.86 -9.82
N VAL A 207 4.83 16.71 -10.70
CA VAL A 207 5.93 17.65 -10.41
C VAL A 207 5.61 18.56 -9.23
N GLY A 208 6.27 18.29 -8.09
CA GLY A 208 6.19 19.12 -6.89
C GLY A 208 4.84 19.12 -6.17
N GLU A 209 3.82 18.42 -6.66
CA GLU A 209 2.51 18.38 -6.03
C GLU A 209 2.50 17.31 -4.92
N THR A 210 2.13 17.71 -3.72
CA THR A 210 1.96 16.81 -2.58
C THR A 210 0.50 16.61 -2.19
N ARG A 211 -0.39 17.51 -2.65
CA ARG A 211 -1.82 17.39 -2.35
C ARG A 211 -2.44 16.26 -3.16
N VAL A 212 -3.18 15.41 -2.48
CA VAL A 212 -3.97 14.36 -3.12
C VAL A 212 -5.33 14.92 -3.49
N ASN A 213 -5.93 14.45 -4.46
CA ASN A 213 -7.28 14.58 -5.01
C ASN A 213 -7.30 15.08 -6.46
N LYS A 214 -8.48 14.98 -7.09
CA LYS A 214 -8.69 15.29 -8.50
C LYS A 214 -8.37 16.74 -8.90
N LYS A 215 -8.50 17.69 -7.97
CA LYS A 215 -8.32 19.14 -8.26
C LYS A 215 -6.86 19.52 -8.51
N HIS A 216 -5.93 18.72 -8.00
CA HIS A 216 -4.51 19.05 -8.01
C HIS A 216 -3.71 18.30 -9.07
N HIS A 217 -4.32 17.33 -9.75
CA HIS A 217 -3.67 16.50 -10.75
C HIS A 217 -3.99 16.98 -12.17
N ARG A 218 -3.03 16.86 -13.06
CA ARG A 218 -3.12 17.27 -14.47
C ARG A 218 -2.69 16.14 -15.39
N GLY A 219 -3.09 16.18 -16.65
CA GLY A 219 -2.70 15.23 -17.68
C GLY A 219 -3.76 14.15 -17.94
N ILE A 220 -3.33 12.99 -18.42
CA ILE A 220 -4.20 11.83 -18.64
C ILE A 220 -4.53 11.23 -17.29
N LEU A 221 -5.75 11.43 -16.85
CA LEU A 221 -6.28 10.99 -15.58
C LEU A 221 -7.32 9.91 -15.82
N ARG A 222 -7.26 8.83 -15.08
CA ARG A 222 -8.16 7.69 -15.19
C ARG A 222 -8.80 7.39 -13.84
N ARG A 223 -10.11 7.21 -13.83
CA ARG A 223 -10.84 6.79 -12.62
C ARG A 223 -10.90 5.27 -12.54
N ILE A 224 -11.07 4.77 -11.33
CA ILE A 224 -11.40 3.36 -11.11
C ILE A 224 -12.81 3.11 -11.65
N ASP A 225 -12.98 2.07 -12.48
CA ASP A 225 -14.28 1.64 -12.96
C ASP A 225 -15.17 1.23 -11.77
N GLY A 226 -16.43 1.61 -11.82
CA GLY A 226 -17.39 1.36 -10.72
C GLY A 226 -17.58 2.53 -9.75
N PHE A 227 -16.75 3.55 -9.76
CA PHE A 227 -17.07 4.82 -9.11
C PHE A 227 -18.05 5.63 -9.97
N GLN A 228 -19.30 5.69 -9.54
CA GLN A 228 -20.28 6.53 -10.21
C GLN A 228 -19.92 8.01 -10.01
N THR A 229 -19.72 8.71 -11.12
CA THR A 229 -19.72 10.17 -11.15
C THR A 229 -21.14 10.65 -11.05
N TYR A 230 -21.57 11.12 -9.89
CA TYR A 230 -22.65 12.07 -9.82
C TYR A 230 -21.99 13.47 -9.91
N GLU A 231 -21.88 13.99 -11.10
CA GLU A 231 -21.73 15.42 -11.32
C GLU A 231 -23.16 15.95 -11.22
N GLY A 232 -23.53 16.39 -10.01
CA GLY A 232 -24.77 17.12 -9.82
C GLY A 232 -24.72 18.40 -10.67
N GLU A 233 -25.79 18.62 -11.45
CA GLU A 233 -26.10 19.91 -12.04
C GLU A 233 -26.22 21.01 -10.99
#